data_5983510c719afdde036899aac8bdd70b
#
_entry.id   5983510c719afdde036899aac8bdd70b
#
_cell.length_a   1.000
_cell.length_b   1.000
_cell.length_c   1.000
_cell.angle_alpha   90.00
_cell.angle_beta   90.00
_cell.angle_gamma   90.00
#
_symmetry.space_group_name_H-M   'P 1'
#
loop_
_entity.id
_entity.type
_entity.pdbx_description
1 polymer ?
#
loop_
_entity_poly.entity_id
_entity_poly.type
_entity_poly.pdbx_seq_one_letter_code
_entity_poly.pdbx_strand_id
1 'polypeptide(L)'
;MESFRDLPPDLPVPEDDGAADHLRGARLPSLTLAAASGEPVDLAQGAAGTLVLYVYPRTGVPGQPLLEGWDEIPGARGCTPQNCAFRDLHGELRALGATVHGLSSQPLDEQIEFAARERIPYPLLNDSDLRLAEDPGLPTFEAGEMRLYKRLALIARGGTIDSVIYPVFPPGSDATAVLALLE
;
A
#
# COMPACT_ATOMS: atom_id res chain seq x y z
N MET A 1 18.68 17.33 4.33
CA MET A 1 17.43 16.60 4.68
C MET A 1 17.17 15.62 3.57
N GLU A 2 17.26 14.34 3.87
CA GLU A 2 17.08 13.28 2.87
C GLU A 2 15.64 13.34 2.36
N SER A 3 15.47 13.45 1.06
CA SER A 3 14.15 13.45 0.42
C SER A 3 13.72 12.00 0.24
N PHE A 4 12.69 11.56 0.98
CA PHE A 4 12.11 10.22 0.77
C PHE A 4 11.39 10.06 -0.57
N ARG A 5 11.30 11.12 -1.36
CA ARG A 5 10.74 11.11 -2.72
C ARG A 5 11.77 10.70 -3.77
N ASP A 6 13.05 10.98 -3.51
CA ASP A 6 14.13 10.63 -4.41
C ASP A 6 14.60 9.21 -4.09
N LEU A 7 14.69 8.39 -5.12
CA LEU A 7 15.11 7.00 -4.98
C LEU A 7 16.57 6.84 -5.37
N PRO A 8 17.34 6.04 -4.62
CA PRO A 8 18.65 5.61 -5.08
C PRO A 8 18.57 4.95 -6.46
N PRO A 9 19.56 5.18 -7.36
CA PRO A 9 19.52 4.65 -8.72
C PRO A 9 19.72 3.12 -8.79
N ASP A 10 20.33 2.54 -7.77
CA ASP A 10 20.75 1.14 -7.76
C ASP A 10 19.89 0.27 -6.83
N LEU A 11 18.61 0.63 -6.64
CA LEU A 11 17.71 -0.20 -5.84
C LEU A 11 17.52 -1.58 -6.46
N PRO A 12 17.55 -2.65 -5.65
CA PRO A 12 17.30 -3.99 -6.13
C PRO A 12 15.86 -4.12 -6.64
N VAL A 13 15.71 -4.71 -7.83
CA VAL A 13 14.40 -4.96 -8.43
C VAL A 13 13.75 -6.17 -7.76
N PRO A 14 12.54 -6.07 -7.21
CA PRO A 14 11.86 -7.23 -6.68
C PRO A 14 11.46 -8.21 -7.79
N GLU A 15 11.63 -9.50 -7.52
CA GLU A 15 11.20 -10.57 -8.41
C GLU A 15 9.81 -11.06 -8.02
N ASP A 16 9.05 -11.53 -9.01
CA ASP A 16 7.79 -12.22 -8.75
C ASP A 16 8.08 -13.62 -8.19
N ASP A 17 7.82 -13.79 -6.92
CA ASP A 17 8.02 -15.04 -6.19
C ASP A 17 6.72 -15.85 -6.02
N GLY A 18 5.64 -15.47 -6.72
CA GLY A 18 4.32 -16.11 -6.63
C GLY A 18 3.57 -15.85 -5.33
N ALA A 19 4.10 -15.01 -4.45
CA ALA A 19 3.50 -14.78 -3.12
C ALA A 19 2.11 -14.11 -3.16
N ALA A 20 1.71 -13.56 -4.29
CA ALA A 20 0.40 -12.92 -4.49
C ALA A 20 -0.54 -13.69 -5.43
N ASP A 21 -0.14 -14.84 -5.97
CA ASP A 21 -0.91 -15.57 -7.00
C ASP A 21 -2.30 -16.00 -6.53
N HIS A 22 -2.43 -16.37 -5.25
CA HIS A 22 -3.68 -16.82 -4.65
C HIS A 22 -4.69 -15.70 -4.37
N LEU A 23 -4.28 -14.44 -4.47
CA LEU A 23 -5.13 -13.30 -4.10
C LEU A 23 -6.22 -13.02 -5.12
N ARG A 24 -5.96 -13.26 -6.41
CA ARG A 24 -6.96 -13.04 -7.45
C ARG A 24 -8.12 -14.02 -7.29
N GLY A 25 -9.33 -13.51 -7.19
CA GLY A 25 -10.55 -14.29 -6.91
C GLY A 25 -10.84 -14.48 -5.42
N ALA A 26 -9.91 -14.15 -4.54
CA ALA A 26 -10.15 -14.19 -3.09
C ALA A 26 -11.11 -13.07 -2.66
N ARG A 27 -11.84 -13.29 -1.57
CA ARG A 27 -12.68 -12.26 -0.96
C ARG A 27 -11.88 -11.47 0.07
N LEU A 28 -12.14 -10.17 0.10
CA LEU A 28 -11.66 -9.34 1.21
C LEU A 28 -12.49 -9.66 2.47
N PRO A 29 -11.84 -9.82 3.63
CA PRO A 29 -12.54 -10.08 4.88
C PRO A 29 -13.37 -8.88 5.32
N SER A 30 -14.43 -9.13 6.10
CA SER A 30 -15.14 -8.09 6.84
C SER A 30 -14.28 -7.69 8.03
N LEU A 31 -13.57 -6.59 7.87
CA LEU A 31 -12.58 -6.11 8.84
C LEU A 31 -12.63 -4.60 8.95
N THR A 32 -12.78 -4.11 10.18
CA THR A 32 -12.66 -2.68 10.49
C THR A 32 -11.24 -2.35 10.91
N LEU A 33 -10.61 -1.42 10.21
CA LEU A 33 -9.26 -0.96 10.44
C LEU A 33 -9.25 0.50 10.90
N ALA A 34 -8.37 0.81 11.85
CA ALA A 34 -8.06 2.20 12.16
C ALA A 34 -7.47 2.89 10.91
N ALA A 35 -7.68 4.19 10.80
CA ALA A 35 -7.16 4.97 9.69
C ALA A 35 -6.52 6.27 10.16
N ALA A 36 -5.53 6.73 9.41
CA ALA A 36 -4.86 8.00 9.68
C ALA A 36 -5.80 9.22 9.61
N SER A 37 -6.95 9.08 8.98
CA SER A 37 -8.02 10.10 8.95
C SER A 37 -8.76 10.27 10.28
N GLY A 38 -8.57 9.35 11.24
CA GLY A 38 -9.24 9.33 12.54
C GLY A 38 -10.51 8.49 12.59
N GLU A 39 -11.20 8.29 11.45
CA GLU A 39 -12.40 7.47 11.37
C GLU A 39 -12.04 6.05 10.90
N PRO A 40 -12.44 5.01 11.65
CA PRO A 40 -12.23 3.62 11.25
C PRO A 40 -12.93 3.33 9.91
N VAL A 41 -12.33 2.45 9.11
CA VAL A 41 -12.87 2.05 7.80
C VAL A 41 -13.22 0.57 7.84
N ASP A 42 -14.46 0.24 7.48
CA ASP A 42 -14.87 -1.14 7.20
C ASP A 42 -14.45 -1.49 5.77
N LEU A 43 -13.53 -2.43 5.67
CA LEU A 43 -12.98 -2.84 4.39
C LEU A 43 -14.03 -3.46 3.45
N ALA A 44 -15.01 -4.18 4.02
CA ALA A 44 -16.10 -4.77 3.25
C ALA A 44 -17.03 -3.70 2.65
N GLN A 45 -17.30 -2.62 3.37
CA GLN A 45 -18.10 -1.51 2.84
C GLN A 45 -17.36 -0.77 1.72
N GLY A 46 -16.07 -0.50 1.89
CA GLY A 46 -15.24 0.09 0.84
C GLY A 46 -15.22 -0.76 -0.44
N ALA A 47 -15.24 -2.08 -0.28
CA ALA A 47 -15.20 -3.03 -1.37
C ALA A 47 -16.56 -3.35 -2.01
N ALA A 48 -17.69 -2.81 -1.49
CA ALA A 48 -19.02 -3.05 -2.07
C ALA A 48 -19.15 -2.54 -3.52
N GLY A 49 -18.41 -1.47 -3.86
CA GLY A 49 -18.20 -0.98 -5.22
C GLY A 49 -16.86 -1.44 -5.79
N THR A 50 -16.10 -0.50 -6.32
CA THR A 50 -14.71 -0.71 -6.74
C THR A 50 -13.77 -0.12 -5.71
N LEU A 51 -12.96 -0.96 -5.09
CA LEU A 51 -11.92 -0.56 -4.15
C LEU A 51 -10.55 -0.75 -4.78
N VAL A 52 -9.74 0.29 -4.73
CA VAL A 52 -8.30 0.24 -4.97
C VAL A 52 -7.61 0.23 -3.61
N LEU A 53 -6.93 -0.84 -3.29
CA LEU A 53 -6.12 -0.97 -2.08
C LEU A 53 -4.66 -1.15 -2.47
N TYR A 54 -3.84 -0.14 -2.25
CA TYR A 54 -2.39 -0.30 -2.40
C TYR A 54 -1.75 -0.51 -1.03
N VAL A 55 -0.77 -1.40 -1.01
CA VAL A 55 -0.10 -1.86 0.20
C VAL A 55 1.36 -1.47 0.12
N TYR A 56 1.89 -0.93 1.21
CA TYR A 56 3.26 -0.50 1.29
C TYR A 56 3.91 -0.91 2.62
N PRO A 57 5.23 -1.20 2.61
CA PRO A 57 5.91 -1.65 3.82
C PRO A 57 5.92 -0.61 4.94
N ARG A 58 6.64 0.49 4.74
CA ARG A 58 6.80 1.55 5.74
C ARG A 58 7.33 2.83 5.09
N THR A 59 6.76 3.97 5.45
CA THR A 59 7.28 5.27 5.06
C THR A 59 8.42 5.71 5.97
N GLY A 60 9.33 6.52 5.44
CA GLY A 60 10.35 7.16 6.27
C GLY A 60 9.76 8.25 7.17
N VAL A 61 10.36 8.43 8.33
CA VAL A 61 10.03 9.50 9.28
C VAL A 61 11.13 10.56 9.22
N PRO A 62 10.81 11.82 8.96
CA PRO A 62 11.81 12.90 8.89
C PRO A 62 12.65 12.99 10.17
N GLY A 63 13.97 13.09 10.00
CA GLY A 63 14.90 13.15 11.11
C GLY A 63 15.25 11.83 11.77
N GLN A 64 14.67 10.73 11.31
CA GLN A 64 15.04 9.39 11.73
C GLN A 64 15.80 8.66 10.62
N PRO A 65 16.83 7.87 10.96
CA PRO A 65 17.51 7.03 9.97
C PRO A 65 16.57 5.94 9.47
N LEU A 66 16.76 5.52 8.24
CA LEU A 66 16.15 4.30 7.74
C LEU A 66 16.69 3.08 8.51
N LEU A 67 15.93 2.00 8.46
CA LEU A 67 16.40 0.72 8.99
C LEU A 67 17.69 0.31 8.30
N GLU A 68 18.60 -0.28 9.06
CA GLU A 68 19.84 -0.84 8.51
C GLU A 68 19.50 -1.87 7.41
N GLY A 69 20.17 -1.75 6.25
CA GLY A 69 19.91 -2.62 5.10
C GLY A 69 18.59 -2.37 4.35
N TRP A 70 17.86 -1.31 4.67
CA TRP A 70 16.55 -1.04 4.06
C TRP A 70 16.60 -0.94 2.53
N ASP A 71 17.61 -0.25 2.00
CA ASP A 71 17.78 -0.05 0.57
C ASP A 71 18.30 -1.31 -0.16
N GLU A 72 18.74 -2.31 0.59
CA GLU A 72 19.21 -3.60 0.06
C GLU A 72 18.07 -4.63 -0.08
N ILE A 73 16.91 -4.36 0.56
CA ILE A 73 15.74 -5.25 0.49
C ILE A 73 14.94 -4.92 -0.76
N PRO A 74 14.79 -5.85 -1.74
CA PRO A 74 14.00 -5.62 -2.93
C PRO A 74 12.55 -5.23 -2.60
N GLY A 75 12.09 -4.10 -3.14
CA GLY A 75 10.72 -3.62 -2.92
C GLY A 75 10.47 -2.88 -1.60
N ALA A 76 11.43 -2.76 -0.69
CA ALA A 76 11.25 -2.06 0.57
C ALA A 76 11.22 -0.53 0.38
N ARG A 77 12.23 0.04 -0.28
CA ARG A 77 12.33 1.49 -0.54
C ARG A 77 11.23 1.96 -1.49
N GLY A 78 10.71 3.18 -1.29
CA GLY A 78 9.83 3.84 -2.25
C GLY A 78 8.37 3.97 -1.82
N CYS A 79 8.06 3.85 -0.51
CA CYS A 79 6.68 4.02 -0.03
C CYS A 79 6.17 5.45 -0.24
N THR A 80 7.03 6.47 -0.09
CA THR A 80 6.64 7.87 -0.35
C THR A 80 6.29 8.10 -1.82
N PRO A 81 7.12 7.72 -2.82
CA PRO A 81 6.74 7.81 -4.23
C PRO A 81 5.45 7.07 -4.57
N GLN A 82 5.23 5.86 -4.03
CA GLN A 82 4.01 5.10 -4.27
C GLN A 82 2.77 5.85 -3.78
N ASN A 83 2.78 6.28 -2.52
CA ASN A 83 1.66 7.04 -1.94
C ASN A 83 1.40 8.35 -2.70
N CYS A 84 2.46 9.07 -3.09
CA CYS A 84 2.34 10.30 -3.87
C CYS A 84 1.75 10.03 -5.26
N ALA A 85 2.09 8.94 -5.92
CA ALA A 85 1.55 8.57 -7.22
C ALA A 85 0.02 8.32 -7.13
N PHE A 86 -0.45 7.57 -6.13
CA PHE A 86 -1.88 7.38 -5.90
C PHE A 86 -2.59 8.68 -5.49
N ARG A 87 -1.97 9.52 -4.68
CA ARG A 87 -2.49 10.85 -4.35
C ARG A 87 -2.70 11.70 -5.60
N ASP A 88 -1.72 11.73 -6.47
CA ASP A 88 -1.73 12.60 -7.65
C ASP A 88 -2.77 12.10 -8.69
N LEU A 89 -3.03 10.80 -8.78
CA LEU A 89 -4.06 10.20 -9.63
C LEU A 89 -5.43 10.02 -8.95
N HIS A 90 -5.58 10.43 -7.69
CA HIS A 90 -6.80 10.17 -6.92
C HIS A 90 -8.07 10.75 -7.57
N GLY A 91 -7.97 11.94 -8.17
CA GLY A 91 -9.10 12.56 -8.87
C GLY A 91 -9.60 11.74 -10.05
N GLU A 92 -8.68 11.18 -10.83
CA GLU A 92 -8.97 10.34 -11.99
C GLU A 92 -9.56 8.99 -11.56
N LEU A 93 -8.95 8.35 -10.54
CA LEU A 93 -9.46 7.10 -9.98
C LEU A 93 -10.89 7.26 -9.43
N ARG A 94 -11.17 8.37 -8.74
CA ARG A 94 -12.53 8.69 -8.27
C ARG A 94 -13.51 8.92 -9.41
N ALA A 95 -13.09 9.58 -10.48
CA ALA A 95 -13.92 9.80 -11.65
C ALA A 95 -14.35 8.49 -12.33
N LEU A 96 -13.52 7.43 -12.21
CA LEU A 96 -13.83 6.06 -12.64
C LEU A 96 -14.63 5.26 -11.60
N GLY A 97 -15.07 5.88 -10.51
CA GLY A 97 -15.92 5.26 -9.50
C GLY A 97 -15.16 4.43 -8.46
N ALA A 98 -13.84 4.57 -8.39
CA ALA A 98 -13.03 3.84 -7.42
C ALA A 98 -12.91 4.57 -6.07
N THR A 99 -13.01 3.81 -4.99
CA THR A 99 -12.56 4.22 -3.65
C THR A 99 -11.09 3.82 -3.50
N VAL A 100 -10.25 4.70 -2.98
CA VAL A 100 -8.81 4.46 -2.82
C VAL A 100 -8.43 4.44 -1.36
N HIS A 101 -7.69 3.43 -0.93
CA HIS A 101 -7.06 3.36 0.38
C HIS A 101 -5.62 2.86 0.25
N GLY A 102 -4.74 3.41 1.09
CA GLY A 102 -3.43 2.83 1.34
C GLY A 102 -3.47 1.94 2.58
N LEU A 103 -2.62 0.94 2.66
CA LEU A 103 -2.51 0.02 3.80
C LEU A 103 -1.06 -0.21 4.20
N SER A 104 -0.80 -0.19 5.49
CA SER A 104 0.50 -0.58 6.06
C SER A 104 0.33 -1.15 7.46
N SER A 105 1.33 -1.93 7.88
CA SER A 105 1.47 -2.40 9.25
C SER A 105 2.34 -1.49 10.14
N GLN A 106 2.86 -0.37 9.60
CA GLN A 106 3.64 0.59 10.39
C GLN A 106 2.78 1.23 11.50
N PRO A 107 3.39 1.82 12.55
CA PRO A 107 2.64 2.49 13.62
C PRO A 107 1.66 3.56 13.08
N LEU A 108 0.47 3.63 13.67
CA LEU A 108 -0.59 4.54 13.23
C LEU A 108 -0.19 6.01 13.31
N ASP A 109 0.54 6.40 14.35
CA ASP A 109 1.05 7.78 14.52
C ASP A 109 2.01 8.19 13.39
N GLU A 110 2.84 7.27 12.91
CA GLU A 110 3.68 7.49 11.72
C GLU A 110 2.84 7.67 10.45
N GLN A 111 1.75 6.91 10.30
CA GLN A 111 0.83 7.08 9.16
C GLN A 111 0.08 8.42 9.24
N ILE A 112 -0.31 8.87 10.43
CA ILE A 112 -0.97 10.17 10.65
C ILE A 112 -0.02 11.30 10.24
N GLU A 113 1.23 11.27 10.72
CA GLU A 113 2.26 12.26 10.34
C GLU A 113 2.48 12.28 8.83
N PHE A 114 2.66 11.09 8.25
CA PHE A 114 2.91 10.95 6.82
C PHE A 114 1.73 11.48 5.98
N ALA A 115 0.50 11.11 6.32
CA ALA A 115 -0.70 11.54 5.62
C ALA A 115 -0.85 13.07 5.64
N ALA A 116 -0.56 13.70 6.77
CA ALA A 116 -0.60 15.15 6.92
C ALA A 116 0.50 15.83 6.10
N ARG A 117 1.74 15.33 6.20
CA ARG A 117 2.91 15.89 5.51
C ARG A 117 2.78 15.80 3.99
N GLU A 118 2.34 14.66 3.48
CA GLU A 118 2.17 14.42 2.05
C GLU A 118 0.78 14.83 1.52
N ARG A 119 -0.11 15.31 2.38
CA ARG A 119 -1.48 15.73 2.04
C ARG A 119 -2.26 14.62 1.32
N ILE A 120 -2.24 13.42 1.89
CA ILE A 120 -2.98 12.27 1.36
C ILE A 120 -4.49 12.52 1.54
N PRO A 121 -5.30 12.54 0.47
CA PRO A 121 -6.71 12.95 0.56
C PRO A 121 -7.69 11.81 0.87
N TYR A 122 -7.21 10.63 1.18
CA TYR A 122 -8.00 9.42 1.46
C TYR A 122 -7.43 8.69 2.69
N PRO A 123 -8.19 7.76 3.30
CA PRO A 123 -7.72 7.02 4.46
C PRO A 123 -6.49 6.14 4.16
N LEU A 124 -5.47 6.25 5.00
CA LEU A 124 -4.41 5.26 5.13
C LEU A 124 -4.80 4.32 6.26
N LEU A 125 -5.01 3.05 5.93
CA LEU A 125 -5.48 2.01 6.83
C LEU A 125 -4.31 1.42 7.62
N ASN A 126 -4.53 1.21 8.90
CA ASN A 126 -3.55 0.61 9.79
C ASN A 126 -3.91 -0.85 10.08
N ASP A 127 -3.00 -1.74 9.74
CA ASP A 127 -3.08 -3.15 10.07
C ASP A 127 -1.79 -3.62 10.77
N SER A 128 -1.49 -2.99 11.91
CA SER A 128 -0.31 -3.31 12.72
C SER A 128 -0.32 -4.75 13.26
N ASP A 129 -1.50 -5.36 13.36
CA ASP A 129 -1.66 -6.74 13.75
C ASP A 129 -1.52 -7.76 12.60
N LEU A 130 -1.28 -7.27 11.37
CA LEU A 130 -1.09 -8.10 10.17
C LEU A 130 -2.27 -9.07 9.90
N ARG A 131 -3.50 -8.65 10.19
CA ARG A 131 -4.70 -9.48 10.01
C ARG A 131 -4.96 -9.85 8.54
N LEU A 132 -4.63 -8.94 7.61
CA LEU A 132 -4.75 -9.23 6.18
C LEU A 132 -3.64 -10.15 5.64
N ALA A 133 -2.58 -10.39 6.42
CA ALA A 133 -1.62 -11.44 6.12
C ALA A 133 -2.16 -12.84 6.46
N GLU A 134 -3.15 -12.92 7.36
CA GLU A 134 -3.83 -14.18 7.69
C GLU A 134 -4.97 -14.46 6.70
N ASP A 135 -5.80 -13.46 6.40
CA ASP A 135 -6.91 -13.54 5.46
C ASP A 135 -7.04 -12.19 4.71
N PRO A 136 -6.88 -12.13 3.39
CA PRO A 136 -6.75 -13.20 2.39
C PRO A 136 -5.31 -13.71 2.16
N GLY A 137 -4.37 -13.38 3.01
CA GLY A 137 -3.00 -13.83 2.89
C GLY A 137 -2.09 -12.86 2.13
N LEU A 138 -2.18 -11.55 2.43
CA LEU A 138 -1.27 -10.57 1.84
C LEU A 138 0.19 -10.91 2.16
N PRO A 139 1.10 -10.87 1.17
CA PRO A 139 2.48 -11.27 1.36
C PRO A 139 3.23 -10.32 2.28
N THR A 140 4.11 -10.87 3.11
CA THR A 140 4.94 -10.17 4.06
C THR A 140 6.42 -10.51 3.90
N PHE A 141 7.28 -9.70 4.50
CA PHE A 141 8.71 -9.95 4.64
C PHE A 141 9.21 -9.47 5.98
N GLU A 142 10.40 -9.90 6.36
CA GLU A 142 11.03 -9.48 7.59
C GLU A 142 12.14 -8.47 7.32
N ALA A 143 12.20 -7.42 8.13
CA ALA A 143 13.24 -6.40 8.13
C ALA A 143 13.66 -6.13 9.57
N GLY A 144 14.83 -6.63 9.98
CA GLY A 144 15.23 -6.67 11.38
C GLY A 144 14.24 -7.50 12.19
N GLU A 145 13.69 -6.92 13.25
CA GLU A 145 12.69 -7.58 14.11
C GLU A 145 11.22 -7.32 13.65
N MET A 146 11.05 -6.58 12.54
CA MET A 146 9.71 -6.23 12.04
C MET A 146 9.26 -7.16 10.94
N ARG A 147 7.99 -7.56 10.98
CA ARG A 147 7.28 -8.17 9.88
C ARG A 147 6.43 -7.11 9.19
N LEU A 148 6.65 -6.93 7.90
CA LEU A 148 6.03 -5.87 7.10
C LEU A 148 5.35 -6.46 5.87
N TYR A 149 4.35 -5.75 5.35
CA TYR A 149 3.74 -6.11 4.08
C TYR A 149 4.69 -5.87 2.90
N LYS A 150 4.70 -6.78 1.94
CA LYS A 150 5.28 -6.54 0.63
C LYS A 150 4.44 -5.51 -0.14
N ARG A 151 5.10 -4.75 -1.00
CA ARG A 151 4.46 -3.76 -1.86
C ARG A 151 3.64 -4.44 -2.94
N LEU A 152 2.36 -4.07 -3.01
CA LEU A 152 1.44 -4.49 -4.08
C LEU A 152 0.29 -3.49 -4.20
N ALA A 153 -0.49 -3.61 -5.26
CA ALA A 153 -1.80 -2.97 -5.36
C ALA A 153 -2.83 -3.99 -5.82
N LEU A 154 -4.06 -3.84 -5.35
CA LEU A 154 -5.16 -4.68 -5.79
C LEU A 154 -6.41 -3.84 -6.09
N ILE A 155 -7.23 -4.38 -6.98
CA ILE A 155 -8.56 -3.87 -7.28
C ILE A 155 -9.56 -4.93 -6.84
N ALA A 156 -10.48 -4.55 -5.96
CA ALA A 156 -11.59 -5.41 -5.56
C ALA A 156 -12.90 -4.84 -6.07
N ARG A 157 -13.79 -5.72 -6.53
CA ARG A 157 -15.13 -5.38 -6.99
C ARG A 157 -16.15 -6.25 -6.27
N GLY A 158 -17.13 -5.64 -5.64
CA GLY A 158 -18.14 -6.37 -4.86
C GLY A 158 -17.52 -7.28 -3.77
N GLY A 159 -16.41 -6.85 -3.18
CA GLY A 159 -15.69 -7.58 -2.14
C GLY A 159 -14.77 -8.70 -2.62
N THR A 160 -14.66 -8.92 -3.93
CA THR A 160 -13.76 -9.93 -4.52
C THR A 160 -12.57 -9.24 -5.19
N ILE A 161 -11.37 -9.74 -4.95
CA ILE A 161 -10.16 -9.24 -5.59
C ILE A 161 -10.18 -9.64 -7.06
N ASP A 162 -10.27 -8.65 -7.93
CA ASP A 162 -10.35 -8.80 -9.38
C ASP A 162 -8.96 -8.79 -10.03
N SER A 163 -8.13 -7.86 -9.61
CA SER A 163 -6.79 -7.66 -10.17
C SER A 163 -5.76 -7.43 -9.07
N VAL A 164 -4.55 -7.93 -9.30
CA VAL A 164 -3.39 -7.78 -8.41
C VAL A 164 -2.20 -7.32 -9.24
N ILE A 165 -1.50 -6.30 -8.75
CA ILE A 165 -0.24 -5.81 -9.31
C ILE A 165 0.86 -6.15 -8.31
N TYR A 166 1.67 -7.12 -8.65
CA TYR A 166 2.77 -7.63 -7.84
C TYR A 166 3.79 -8.35 -8.72
N PRO A 167 5.07 -8.16 -8.51
CA PRO A 167 5.67 -7.12 -7.68
C PRO A 167 5.51 -5.73 -8.30
N VAL A 168 5.78 -4.68 -7.52
CA VAL A 168 5.73 -3.29 -7.98
C VAL A 168 7.13 -2.71 -8.11
N PHE A 169 7.51 -2.34 -9.31
CA PHE A 169 8.76 -1.61 -9.58
C PHE A 169 8.68 -0.88 -10.92
N PRO A 170 9.13 0.38 -11.03
CA PRO A 170 9.55 1.24 -9.92
C PRO A 170 8.39 1.58 -8.96
N PRO A 171 8.67 1.99 -7.71
CA PRO A 171 7.63 2.39 -6.78
C PRO A 171 6.74 3.51 -7.35
N GLY A 172 5.43 3.33 -7.29
CA GLY A 172 4.46 4.26 -7.87
C GLY A 172 3.97 3.87 -9.27
N SER A 173 4.63 2.92 -9.95
CA SER A 173 4.15 2.40 -11.25
C SER A 173 2.81 1.69 -11.15
N ASP A 174 2.49 1.16 -9.99
CA ASP A 174 1.21 0.51 -9.69
C ASP A 174 0.02 1.47 -9.76
N ALA A 175 0.19 2.74 -9.41
CA ALA A 175 -0.89 3.73 -9.52
C ALA A 175 -1.33 3.94 -10.99
N THR A 176 -0.39 4.05 -11.91
CA THR A 176 -0.66 4.16 -13.34
C THR A 176 -1.24 2.85 -13.90
N ALA A 177 -0.73 1.71 -13.44
CA ALA A 177 -1.24 0.40 -13.87
C ALA A 177 -2.68 0.18 -13.37
N VAL A 178 -3.01 0.59 -12.14
CA VAL A 178 -4.38 0.55 -11.61
C VAL A 178 -5.31 1.43 -12.46
N LEU A 179 -4.89 2.66 -12.77
CA LEU A 179 -5.68 3.56 -13.61
C LEU A 179 -6.02 2.91 -14.95
N ALA A 180 -5.03 2.35 -15.64
CA ALA A 180 -5.22 1.66 -16.92
C ALA A 180 -6.15 0.43 -16.84
N LEU A 181 -6.19 -0.26 -15.71
CA LEU A 181 -7.09 -1.41 -15.49
C LEU A 181 -8.55 -0.99 -15.22
N LEU A 182 -8.78 0.28 -14.85
CA LEU A 182 -10.09 0.83 -14.57
C LEU A 182 -10.73 1.53 -15.78
N GLU A 183 -9.91 1.96 -16.73
CA GLU A 183 -10.34 2.55 -18.02
C GLU A 183 -10.94 1.48 -18.94
#